data_4e729babebaf1aec6caa9b07e99c7ea0
#
_entry.id   4e729babebaf1aec6caa9b07e99c7ea0
#
_cell.length_a   1.000
_cell.length_b   1.000
_cell.length_c   1.000
_cell.angle_alpha   90.00
_cell.angle_beta   90.00
_cell.angle_gamma   90.00
#
_symmetry.space_group_name_H-M   'P 1'
#
loop_
_entity.id
_entity.type
_entity.pdbx_description
1 polymer ?
#
loop_
_entity_poly.entity_id
_entity_poly.type
_entity_poly.pdbx_seq_one_letter_code
_entity_poly.pdbx_strand_id
1 'polypeptide(L)'
;MQNIEEQVNTIERALGERMVQHALVIIHSWLIELGENNPYEETFVQISREYDTLFNHWLAVEDEETDAKLNELTSRTYRLTDAVYAALRIKRGLSPQMHGFNGENPQSVMHYFSSCMTLSERDFDWLGEVFNDSERAPIALMAISALAKNMRDNFSEDGMRLLIEGISASNEVVAEQCLANVMLLLTQYDVRIDFFPALQEAFIDQIEQTGDEGQSAFETLCALLRSVDLNWTEMLASGEASYDSLPEEVRKLIDASGATPEEGLGSIVPVSETTYLQDLIAILPDTWLFDVLVGGRQERERTIAMVYLSIGRMDLVWDSTDEAEQWLLKRLRSDKGKVRDFINYGHCLLLRGDRMMAYENYLQARRMCHGAKEFYSLFRPDRKALVDHGVPMEQVYLLEDQLFTGK
;
A
#
# COMPACT_ATOMS: atom_id res chain seq x y z
N MET A 1 31.34 -4.05 -6.94
CA MET A 1 30.67 -3.39 -5.81
C MET A 1 29.19 -3.71 -5.97
N GLN A 2 28.59 -4.40 -5.02
CA GLN A 2 27.13 -4.54 -5.00
C GLN A 2 26.49 -3.15 -4.92
N ASN A 3 25.36 -2.97 -5.60
CA ASN A 3 24.59 -1.74 -5.52
C ASN A 3 24.13 -1.57 -4.07
N ILE A 4 24.22 -0.36 -3.52
CA ILE A 4 23.81 -0.08 -2.13
C ILE A 4 22.34 -0.44 -1.89
N GLU A 5 21.48 -0.29 -2.91
CA GLU A 5 20.08 -0.66 -2.87
C GLU A 5 19.88 -2.19 -2.74
N GLU A 6 20.71 -3.01 -3.42
CA GLU A 6 20.69 -4.47 -3.22
C GLU A 6 21.11 -4.87 -1.81
N GLN A 7 22.03 -4.12 -1.21
CA GLN A 7 22.46 -4.32 0.17
C GLN A 7 21.34 -3.96 1.17
N VAL A 8 20.62 -2.85 0.94
CA VAL A 8 19.44 -2.49 1.74
C VAL A 8 18.41 -3.60 1.70
N ASN A 9 18.01 -4.05 0.51
CA ASN A 9 17.04 -5.14 0.38
C ASN A 9 17.51 -6.44 1.07
N THR A 10 18.81 -6.68 1.09
CA THR A 10 19.37 -7.85 1.80
C THR A 10 19.27 -7.68 3.31
N ILE A 11 19.52 -6.47 3.84
CA ILE A 11 19.36 -6.14 5.26
C ILE A 11 17.89 -6.25 5.65
N GLU A 12 16.97 -5.64 4.89
CA GLU A 12 15.53 -5.68 5.16
C GLU A 12 15.04 -7.12 5.31
N ARG A 13 15.38 -7.99 4.35
CA ARG A 13 15.02 -9.41 4.41
C ARG A 13 15.65 -10.09 5.63
N ALA A 14 16.95 -9.87 5.90
CA ALA A 14 17.63 -10.48 7.02
C ALA A 14 17.02 -10.08 8.37
N LEU A 15 16.67 -8.80 8.53
CA LEU A 15 16.04 -8.30 9.75
C LEU A 15 14.59 -8.80 9.90
N GLY A 16 13.83 -8.88 8.82
CA GLY A 16 12.49 -9.48 8.83
C GLY A 16 12.51 -10.95 9.26
N GLU A 17 13.57 -11.69 8.91
CA GLU A 17 13.82 -13.06 9.34
C GLU A 17 14.55 -13.15 10.71
N ARG A 18 14.74 -12.02 11.42
CA ARG A 18 15.49 -11.89 12.70
C ARG A 18 16.95 -12.31 12.62
N MET A 19 17.53 -12.32 11.42
CA MET A 19 18.96 -12.64 11.21
C MET A 19 19.83 -11.39 11.41
N VAL A 20 19.82 -10.82 12.61
CA VAL A 20 20.50 -9.55 12.96
C VAL A 20 21.99 -9.58 12.61
N GLN A 21 22.69 -10.69 12.85
CA GLN A 21 24.11 -10.81 12.55
C GLN A 21 24.41 -10.60 11.06
N HIS A 22 23.55 -11.10 10.18
CA HIS A 22 23.71 -10.92 8.74
C HIS A 22 23.61 -9.45 8.34
N ALA A 23 22.64 -8.73 8.90
CA ALA A 23 22.52 -7.29 8.70
C ALA A 23 23.74 -6.53 9.23
N LEU A 24 24.23 -6.88 10.44
CA LEU A 24 25.40 -6.25 11.05
C LEU A 24 26.68 -6.41 10.21
N VAL A 25 26.88 -7.53 9.51
CA VAL A 25 28.01 -7.71 8.60
C VAL A 25 28.00 -6.68 7.46
N ILE A 26 26.83 -6.40 6.89
CA ILE A 26 26.70 -5.42 5.82
C ILE A 26 26.86 -4.00 6.38
N ILE A 27 26.22 -3.69 7.49
CA ILE A 27 26.33 -2.39 8.17
C ILE A 27 27.80 -2.10 8.53
N HIS A 28 28.54 -3.09 9.01
CA HIS A 28 29.98 -2.93 9.30
C HIS A 28 30.77 -2.51 8.07
N SER A 29 30.46 -3.09 6.89
CA SER A 29 31.11 -2.67 5.63
C SER A 29 30.82 -1.21 5.27
N TRP A 30 29.61 -0.72 5.57
CA TRP A 30 29.22 0.66 5.38
C TRP A 30 29.93 1.61 6.36
N LEU A 31 30.09 1.19 7.63
CA LEU A 31 30.82 1.97 8.64
C LEU A 31 32.30 2.12 8.27
N ILE A 32 32.95 1.07 7.76
CA ILE A 32 34.30 1.14 7.22
C ILE A 32 34.38 2.17 6.08
N GLU A 33 33.40 2.17 5.18
CA GLU A 33 33.34 3.15 4.09
C GLU A 33 33.09 4.58 4.61
N LEU A 34 32.26 4.76 5.66
CA LEU A 34 32.09 6.07 6.30
C LEU A 34 33.38 6.58 6.94
N GLY A 35 34.26 5.69 7.38
CA GLY A 35 35.59 6.01 7.91
C GLY A 35 35.64 6.15 9.42
N GLU A 36 36.84 6.39 9.91
CA GLU A 36 37.13 6.57 11.36
C GLU A 36 36.36 7.79 11.93
N ASN A 37 35.90 7.68 13.16
CA ASN A 37 35.13 8.70 13.89
C ASN A 37 33.70 8.95 13.36
N ASN A 38 33.07 7.96 12.70
CA ASN A 38 31.65 8.06 12.40
C ASN A 38 30.82 7.92 13.71
N PRO A 39 29.70 8.64 13.84
CA PRO A 39 28.93 8.67 15.09
C PRO A 39 28.16 7.36 15.38
N TYR A 40 28.16 6.41 14.45
CA TYR A 40 27.35 5.17 14.52
C TYR A 40 28.16 3.98 15.07
N GLU A 41 29.49 4.10 15.20
CA GLU A 41 30.39 3.01 15.61
C GLU A 41 30.03 2.49 17.01
N GLU A 42 29.79 3.40 17.96
CA GLU A 42 29.46 3.04 19.33
C GLU A 42 28.13 2.22 19.40
N THR A 43 27.10 2.70 18.69
CA THR A 43 25.80 2.01 18.60
C THR A 43 25.93 0.64 17.95
N PHE A 44 26.72 0.54 16.86
CA PHE A 44 26.98 -0.73 16.21
C PHE A 44 27.67 -1.74 17.15
N VAL A 45 28.72 -1.31 17.86
CA VAL A 45 29.45 -2.17 18.81
C VAL A 45 28.52 -2.62 19.95
N GLN A 46 27.69 -1.73 20.44
CA GLN A 46 26.71 -2.05 21.49
C GLN A 46 25.72 -3.12 21.02
N ILE A 47 25.07 -2.92 19.87
CA ILE A 47 24.11 -3.89 19.28
C ILE A 47 24.80 -5.24 19.06
N SER A 48 26.02 -5.25 18.49
CA SER A 48 26.74 -6.49 18.23
C SER A 48 27.01 -7.29 19.51
N ARG A 49 27.44 -6.64 20.59
CA ARG A 49 27.70 -7.30 21.89
C ARG A 49 26.42 -7.83 22.54
N GLU A 50 25.34 -7.04 22.48
CA GLU A 50 24.05 -7.45 23.01
C GLU A 50 23.52 -8.66 22.24
N TYR A 51 23.64 -8.66 20.91
CA TYR A 51 23.25 -9.78 20.06
C TYR A 51 24.04 -11.06 20.40
N ASP A 52 25.36 -10.97 20.50
CA ASP A 52 26.18 -12.13 20.82
C ASP A 52 25.80 -12.74 22.20
N THR A 53 25.48 -11.88 23.17
CA THR A 53 25.04 -12.30 24.49
C THR A 53 23.67 -12.97 24.45
N LEU A 54 22.72 -12.35 23.74
CA LEU A 54 21.36 -12.84 23.57
C LEU A 54 21.32 -14.15 22.79
N PHE A 55 22.08 -14.26 21.71
CA PHE A 55 22.14 -15.45 20.88
C PHE A 55 22.68 -16.67 21.64
N ASN A 56 23.73 -16.47 22.47
CA ASN A 56 24.24 -17.53 23.32
C ASN A 56 23.23 -17.97 24.37
N HIS A 57 22.41 -17.05 24.90
CA HIS A 57 21.35 -17.39 25.84
C HIS A 57 20.20 -18.12 25.11
N TRP A 58 19.77 -17.65 23.98
CA TRP A 58 18.70 -18.24 23.14
C TRP A 58 19.04 -19.70 22.73
N LEU A 59 20.29 -19.98 22.38
CA LEU A 59 20.73 -21.35 22.10
C LEU A 59 20.57 -22.30 23.31
N ALA A 60 20.51 -21.75 24.52
CA ALA A 60 20.38 -22.54 25.74
C ALA A 60 18.93 -22.60 26.26
N VAL A 61 18.15 -21.54 26.06
CA VAL A 61 16.78 -21.38 26.58
C VAL A 61 15.96 -20.60 25.59
N GLU A 62 14.88 -21.19 25.07
CA GLU A 62 13.89 -20.52 24.25
C GLU A 62 12.75 -20.04 25.16
N ASP A 63 12.65 -18.71 25.37
CA ASP A 63 11.64 -18.11 26.23
C ASP A 63 11.13 -16.77 25.64
N GLU A 64 9.93 -16.33 26.06
CA GLU A 64 9.28 -15.11 25.60
C GLU A 64 10.10 -13.84 25.87
N GLU A 65 10.89 -13.82 26.96
CA GLU A 65 11.75 -12.68 27.33
C GLU A 65 12.89 -12.51 26.31
N THR A 66 13.44 -13.63 25.87
CA THR A 66 14.49 -13.64 24.84
C THR A 66 13.95 -13.18 23.50
N ASP A 67 12.74 -13.60 23.11
CA ASP A 67 12.08 -13.15 21.90
C ASP A 67 11.79 -11.63 21.92
N ALA A 68 11.29 -11.10 23.01
CA ALA A 68 11.05 -9.67 23.17
C ALA A 68 12.36 -8.86 23.05
N LYS A 69 13.44 -9.31 23.65
CA LYS A 69 14.76 -8.68 23.53
C LYS A 69 15.32 -8.75 22.12
N LEU A 70 15.08 -9.85 21.40
CA LEU A 70 15.49 -9.99 20.01
C LEU A 70 14.72 -9.03 19.11
N ASN A 71 13.42 -8.85 19.34
CA ASN A 71 12.60 -7.87 18.61
C ASN A 71 13.09 -6.44 18.86
N GLU A 72 13.37 -6.07 20.10
CA GLU A 72 13.95 -4.76 20.43
C GLU A 72 15.29 -4.54 19.73
N LEU A 73 16.15 -5.55 19.76
CA LEU A 73 17.46 -5.47 19.11
C LEU A 73 17.33 -5.35 17.58
N THR A 74 16.38 -6.06 16.99
CA THR A 74 16.06 -5.96 15.57
C THR A 74 15.56 -4.54 15.20
N SER A 75 14.67 -3.97 16.00
CA SER A 75 14.21 -2.58 15.84
C SER A 75 15.38 -1.58 15.91
N ARG A 76 16.28 -1.72 16.88
CA ARG A 76 17.47 -0.87 16.99
C ARG A 76 18.42 -1.04 15.79
N THR A 77 18.51 -2.25 15.26
CA THR A 77 19.33 -2.53 14.07
C THR A 77 18.73 -1.89 12.82
N TYR A 78 17.42 -1.88 12.68
CA TYR A 78 16.72 -1.11 11.63
C TYR A 78 17.05 0.39 11.71
N ARG A 79 16.90 1.00 12.89
CA ARG A 79 17.25 2.43 13.10
C ARG A 79 18.71 2.73 12.77
N LEU A 80 19.62 1.85 13.17
CA LEU A 80 21.04 1.99 12.81
C LEU A 80 21.24 1.88 11.29
N THR A 81 20.56 0.95 10.64
CA THR A 81 20.62 0.76 9.17
C THR A 81 20.21 2.04 8.46
N ASP A 82 19.06 2.63 8.82
CA ASP A 82 18.55 3.85 8.20
C ASP A 82 19.53 5.02 8.35
N ALA A 83 20.04 5.22 9.57
CA ALA A 83 20.97 6.29 9.86
C ALA A 83 22.31 6.15 9.11
N VAL A 84 22.88 4.94 9.06
CA VAL A 84 24.11 4.66 8.34
C VAL A 84 23.90 4.75 6.82
N TYR A 85 22.78 4.26 6.31
CA TYR A 85 22.42 4.36 4.91
C TYR A 85 22.29 5.80 4.45
N ALA A 86 21.57 6.63 5.20
CA ALA A 86 21.44 8.06 4.93
C ALA A 86 22.81 8.76 4.87
N ALA A 87 23.66 8.52 5.88
CA ALA A 87 25.01 9.07 5.93
C ALA A 87 25.87 8.63 4.75
N LEU A 88 25.75 7.37 4.34
CA LEU A 88 26.51 6.82 3.21
C LEU A 88 26.06 7.41 1.87
N ARG A 89 24.75 7.61 1.67
CA ARG A 89 24.23 8.30 0.48
C ARG A 89 24.71 9.73 0.40
N ILE A 90 24.72 10.45 1.51
CA ILE A 90 25.27 11.82 1.59
C ILE A 90 26.75 11.81 1.22
N LYS A 91 27.53 10.91 1.80
CA LYS A 91 28.98 10.79 1.52
C LYS A 91 29.28 10.46 0.06
N ARG A 92 28.45 9.63 -0.57
CA ARG A 92 28.59 9.27 -1.99
C ARG A 92 28.06 10.34 -2.95
N GLY A 93 27.50 11.43 -2.44
CA GLY A 93 26.88 12.48 -3.25
C GLY A 93 25.61 12.01 -3.96
N LEU A 94 24.97 10.94 -3.47
CA LEU A 94 23.69 10.41 -3.98
C LEU A 94 22.49 11.12 -3.38
N SER A 95 22.69 11.88 -2.29
CA SER A 95 21.66 12.73 -1.71
C SER A 95 21.72 14.10 -2.40
N PRO A 96 20.60 14.60 -2.93
CA PRO A 96 20.57 15.93 -3.53
C PRO A 96 20.92 16.98 -2.48
N GLN A 97 21.74 17.97 -2.89
CA GLN A 97 22.06 19.09 -2.03
C GLN A 97 20.85 20.03 -1.94
N MET A 98 20.36 20.20 -0.73
CA MET A 98 19.20 21.00 -0.44
C MET A 98 19.58 22.47 -0.35
N HIS A 99 19.34 23.22 -1.42
CA HIS A 99 19.55 24.67 -1.45
C HIS A 99 18.21 25.39 -1.46
N GLY A 100 17.92 26.11 -0.37
CA GLY A 100 16.89 27.13 -0.32
C GLY A 100 15.46 26.60 -0.33
N PHE A 101 15.08 25.83 0.71
CA PHE A 101 13.70 25.48 0.93
C PHE A 101 12.82 26.74 1.02
N ASN A 102 11.83 26.84 0.15
CA ASN A 102 10.79 27.86 0.19
C ASN A 102 9.43 27.21 0.44
N GLY A 103 8.95 27.27 1.68
CA GLY A 103 7.72 26.64 2.12
C GLY A 103 6.43 27.21 1.49
N GLU A 104 6.51 28.33 0.79
CA GLU A 104 5.38 28.93 0.07
C GLU A 104 5.34 28.52 -1.42
N ASN A 105 6.35 27.82 -1.89
CA ASN A 105 6.42 27.37 -3.27
C ASN A 105 6.20 25.85 -3.36
N PRO A 106 5.07 25.36 -3.93
CA PRO A 106 4.76 23.95 -4.01
C PRO A 106 5.86 23.08 -4.66
N GLN A 107 6.51 23.58 -5.72
CA GLN A 107 7.62 22.87 -6.38
C GLN A 107 8.86 22.75 -5.47
N SER A 108 9.16 23.80 -4.70
CA SER A 108 10.25 23.76 -3.70
C SER A 108 9.95 22.76 -2.60
N VAL A 109 8.71 22.72 -2.10
CA VAL A 109 8.23 21.78 -1.10
C VAL A 109 8.34 20.34 -1.62
N MET A 110 7.81 20.08 -2.82
CA MET A 110 7.88 18.76 -3.44
C MET A 110 9.32 18.29 -3.63
N HIS A 111 10.19 19.16 -4.18
CA HIS A 111 11.61 18.82 -4.39
C HIS A 111 12.33 18.55 -3.06
N TYR A 112 12.03 19.32 -2.03
CA TYR A 112 12.64 19.16 -0.72
C TYR A 112 12.27 17.82 -0.09
N PHE A 113 11.01 17.55 0.14
CA PHE A 113 10.57 16.33 0.84
C PHE A 113 10.74 15.04 0.03
N SER A 114 10.73 15.09 -1.29
CA SER A 114 11.00 13.90 -2.11
C SER A 114 12.46 13.46 -2.11
N SER A 115 13.37 14.28 -1.60
CA SER A 115 14.81 14.00 -1.63
C SER A 115 15.51 14.13 -0.27
N CYS A 116 14.77 14.54 0.76
CA CYS A 116 15.28 14.68 2.12
C CYS A 116 15.59 13.31 2.72
N MET A 117 16.84 13.08 3.10
CA MET A 117 17.26 11.81 3.72
C MET A 117 16.95 11.74 5.21
N THR A 118 16.86 12.89 5.87
CA THR A 118 16.56 13.00 7.31
C THR A 118 15.75 14.25 7.54
N LEU A 119 14.68 14.14 8.31
CA LEU A 119 13.89 15.29 8.74
C LEU A 119 14.54 15.94 9.96
N SER A 120 14.63 17.27 9.97
CA SER A 120 15.08 18.04 11.12
C SER A 120 13.89 18.44 11.99
N GLU A 121 14.12 18.83 13.25
CA GLU A 121 13.06 19.40 14.12
C GLU A 121 12.29 20.54 13.43
N ARG A 122 12.99 21.37 12.68
CA ARG A 122 12.37 22.46 11.93
C ARG A 122 11.44 21.96 10.82
N ASP A 123 11.75 20.83 10.19
CA ASP A 123 10.89 20.22 9.17
C ASP A 123 9.62 19.67 9.81
N PHE A 124 9.73 19.06 11.00
CA PHE A 124 8.56 18.60 11.76
C PHE A 124 7.68 19.77 12.19
N ASP A 125 8.25 20.82 12.75
CA ASP A 125 7.49 22.01 13.16
C ASP A 125 6.73 22.60 11.96
N TRP A 126 7.43 22.76 10.83
CA TRP A 126 6.83 23.32 9.62
C TRP A 126 5.71 22.44 9.06
N LEU A 127 5.91 21.11 9.00
CA LEU A 127 4.90 20.16 8.50
C LEU A 127 3.67 20.15 9.44
N GLY A 128 3.89 20.14 10.75
CA GLY A 128 2.82 20.20 11.74
C GLY A 128 1.98 21.48 11.62
N GLU A 129 2.62 22.63 11.36
CA GLU A 129 1.92 23.90 11.10
C GLU A 129 1.09 23.82 9.81
N VAL A 130 1.69 23.34 8.72
CA VAL A 130 1.06 23.32 7.39
C VAL A 130 -0.12 22.33 7.34
N PHE A 131 -0.04 21.19 8.03
CA PHE A 131 -1.13 20.21 8.07
C PHE A 131 -2.40 20.76 8.72
N ASN A 132 -2.25 21.73 9.64
CA ASN A 132 -3.36 22.34 10.34
C ASN A 132 -3.81 23.68 9.76
N ASP A 133 -3.16 24.17 8.71
CA ASP A 133 -3.49 25.42 8.04
C ASP A 133 -4.33 25.17 6.79
N SER A 134 -5.63 25.44 6.89
CA SER A 134 -6.58 25.22 5.78
C SER A 134 -6.29 26.08 4.55
N GLU A 135 -5.66 27.25 4.69
CA GLU A 135 -5.30 28.13 3.57
C GLU A 135 -4.10 27.55 2.79
N ARG A 136 -3.29 26.73 3.45
CA ARG A 136 -2.10 26.07 2.88
C ARG A 136 -2.33 24.60 2.51
N ALA A 137 -3.57 24.13 2.47
CA ALA A 137 -3.89 22.75 2.12
C ALA A 137 -3.21 22.23 0.82
N PRO A 138 -3.13 22.99 -0.28
CA PRO A 138 -2.40 22.52 -1.48
C PRO A 138 -0.91 22.27 -1.21
N ILE A 139 -0.29 23.06 -0.36
CA ILE A 139 1.12 22.90 0.05
C ILE A 139 1.27 21.66 0.94
N ALA A 140 0.34 21.46 1.88
CA ALA A 140 0.28 20.27 2.72
C ALA A 140 0.20 18.99 1.89
N LEU A 141 -0.70 18.92 0.92
CA LEU A 141 -0.87 17.77 0.03
C LEU A 141 0.40 17.44 -0.77
N MET A 142 1.09 18.48 -1.26
CA MET A 142 2.37 18.31 -1.96
C MET A 142 3.47 17.78 -1.02
N ALA A 143 3.53 18.30 0.21
CA ALA A 143 4.49 17.85 1.22
C ALA A 143 4.25 16.38 1.61
N ILE A 144 2.99 16.00 1.88
CA ILE A 144 2.58 14.63 2.21
C ILE A 144 2.97 13.67 1.09
N SER A 145 2.61 13.99 -0.15
CA SER A 145 2.89 13.14 -1.31
C SER A 145 4.39 12.98 -1.55
N ALA A 146 5.15 14.07 -1.41
CA ALA A 146 6.61 14.05 -1.58
C ALA A 146 7.31 13.26 -0.46
N LEU A 147 6.88 13.45 0.79
CA LEU A 147 7.40 12.73 1.94
C LEU A 147 7.08 11.23 1.84
N ALA A 148 5.84 10.88 1.56
CA ALA A 148 5.44 9.49 1.39
C ALA A 148 6.20 8.80 0.26
N LYS A 149 6.38 9.48 -0.89
CA LYS A 149 7.18 8.98 -2.00
C LYS A 149 8.64 8.72 -1.58
N ASN A 150 9.25 9.65 -0.85
CA ASN A 150 10.60 9.46 -0.33
C ASN A 150 10.66 8.27 0.62
N MET A 151 9.66 8.12 1.48
CA MET A 151 9.60 7.05 2.48
C MET A 151 9.41 5.66 1.86
N ARG A 152 8.97 5.54 0.62
CA ARG A 152 8.94 4.23 -0.08
C ARG A 152 10.34 3.65 -0.29
N ASP A 153 11.33 4.51 -0.49
CA ASP A 153 12.72 4.12 -0.70
C ASP A 153 13.58 4.25 0.56
N ASN A 154 13.15 5.10 1.50
CA ASN A 154 13.91 5.48 2.70
C ASN A 154 12.97 5.55 3.88
N PHE A 155 12.77 4.43 4.57
CA PHE A 155 11.90 4.42 5.76
C PHE A 155 12.33 5.47 6.79
N SER A 156 11.37 6.18 7.33
CA SER A 156 11.56 7.14 8.40
C SER A 156 10.50 6.91 9.49
N GLU A 157 10.93 6.46 10.67
CA GLU A 157 10.03 6.28 11.82
C GLU A 157 9.35 7.60 12.20
N ASP A 158 10.12 8.68 12.23
CA ASP A 158 9.60 10.01 12.54
C ASP A 158 8.65 10.53 11.45
N GLY A 159 9.00 10.31 10.17
CA GLY A 159 8.12 10.67 9.05
C GLY A 159 6.80 9.88 9.09
N MET A 160 6.85 8.59 9.44
CA MET A 160 5.64 7.78 9.61
C MET A 160 4.77 8.32 10.75
N ARG A 161 5.38 8.61 11.91
CA ARG A 161 4.67 9.19 13.07
C ARG A 161 3.98 10.50 12.70
N LEU A 162 4.68 11.38 11.99
CA LEU A 162 4.12 12.64 11.55
C LEU A 162 2.92 12.46 10.62
N LEU A 163 3.00 11.54 9.66
CA LEU A 163 1.87 11.24 8.79
C LEU A 163 0.70 10.62 9.56
N ILE A 164 0.97 9.78 10.56
CA ILE A 164 -0.05 9.22 11.46
C ILE A 164 -0.73 10.35 12.24
N GLU A 165 0.02 11.29 12.83
CA GLU A 165 -0.54 12.46 13.51
C GLU A 165 -1.37 13.33 12.55
N GLY A 166 -0.98 13.42 11.28
CA GLY A 166 -1.71 14.14 10.25
C GLY A 166 -3.10 13.57 9.91
N ILE A 167 -3.42 12.33 10.32
CA ILE A 167 -4.77 11.73 10.15
C ILE A 167 -5.83 12.52 10.93
N SER A 168 -5.45 13.21 12.02
CA SER A 168 -6.33 14.08 12.79
C SER A 168 -6.22 15.57 12.43
N ALA A 169 -5.64 15.90 11.27
CA ALA A 169 -5.56 17.28 10.80
C ALA A 169 -6.95 17.93 10.69
N SER A 170 -7.04 19.22 10.98
CA SER A 170 -8.31 19.96 10.93
C SER A 170 -8.89 20.09 9.52
N ASN A 171 -8.08 19.91 8.49
CA ASN A 171 -8.50 19.90 7.10
C ASN A 171 -8.73 18.43 6.66
N GLU A 172 -9.99 18.11 6.35
CA GLU A 172 -10.43 16.75 5.98
C GLU A 172 -9.62 16.15 4.81
N VAL A 173 -9.30 16.95 3.79
CA VAL A 173 -8.54 16.49 2.61
C VAL A 173 -7.09 16.16 2.98
N VAL A 174 -6.50 16.94 3.89
CA VAL A 174 -5.15 16.69 4.42
C VAL A 174 -5.15 15.41 5.25
N ALA A 175 -6.16 15.23 6.11
CA ALA A 175 -6.33 14.04 6.93
C ALA A 175 -6.48 12.77 6.07
N GLU A 176 -7.36 12.80 5.05
CA GLU A 176 -7.57 11.70 4.10
C GLU A 176 -6.27 11.35 3.34
N GLN A 177 -5.51 12.35 2.91
CA GLN A 177 -4.24 12.13 2.21
C GLN A 177 -3.17 11.52 3.13
N CYS A 178 -3.10 11.97 4.39
CA CYS A 178 -2.22 11.36 5.39
C CYS A 178 -2.61 9.89 5.60
N LEU A 179 -3.89 9.61 5.84
CA LEU A 179 -4.41 8.27 6.05
C LEU A 179 -4.08 7.35 4.86
N ALA A 180 -4.37 7.78 3.63
CA ALA A 180 -4.10 6.98 2.44
C ALA A 180 -2.61 6.64 2.30
N ASN A 181 -1.70 7.61 2.51
CA ASN A 181 -0.26 7.35 2.41
C ASN A 181 0.26 6.51 3.58
N VAL A 182 -0.23 6.71 4.80
CA VAL A 182 0.12 5.84 5.94
C VAL A 182 -0.26 4.40 5.66
N MET A 183 -1.46 4.15 5.15
CA MET A 183 -1.91 2.79 4.82
C MET A 183 -1.04 2.12 3.77
N LEU A 184 -0.65 2.84 2.72
CA LEU A 184 0.27 2.32 1.71
C LEU A 184 1.65 1.99 2.29
N LEU A 185 2.18 2.86 3.15
CA LEU A 185 3.48 2.65 3.79
C LEU A 185 3.43 1.52 4.82
N LEU A 186 2.36 1.41 5.63
CA LEU A 186 2.18 0.29 6.56
C LEU A 186 2.10 -1.04 5.82
N THR A 187 1.41 -1.09 4.67
CA THR A 187 1.36 -2.29 3.83
C THR A 187 2.74 -2.63 3.26
N GLN A 188 3.46 -1.62 2.75
CA GLN A 188 4.80 -1.84 2.19
C GLN A 188 5.80 -2.35 3.22
N TYR A 189 5.73 -1.82 4.42
CA TYR A 189 6.66 -2.13 5.51
C TYR A 189 6.08 -3.09 6.54
N ASP A 190 5.07 -3.90 6.17
CA ASP A 190 4.36 -4.78 7.08
C ASP A 190 5.30 -5.61 7.98
N VAL A 191 6.24 -6.33 7.38
CA VAL A 191 7.23 -7.14 8.11
C VAL A 191 8.09 -6.30 9.07
N ARG A 192 8.41 -5.07 8.68
CA ARG A 192 9.20 -4.15 9.49
C ARG A 192 8.40 -3.55 10.63
N ILE A 193 7.13 -3.24 10.40
CA ILE A 193 6.23 -2.62 11.38
C ILE A 193 6.03 -3.49 12.62
N ASP A 194 6.14 -4.81 12.49
CA ASP A 194 6.12 -5.74 13.63
C ASP A 194 7.20 -5.45 14.68
N PHE A 195 8.29 -4.81 14.27
CA PHE A 195 9.37 -4.39 15.16
C PHE A 195 9.22 -2.94 15.67
N PHE A 196 8.14 -2.26 15.32
CA PHE A 196 7.85 -0.87 15.72
C PHE A 196 6.46 -0.73 16.38
N PRO A 197 6.19 -1.40 17.51
CA PRO A 197 4.87 -1.42 18.15
C PRO A 197 4.35 -0.03 18.48
N ALA A 198 5.23 0.93 18.76
CA ALA A 198 4.81 2.31 19.01
C ALA A 198 4.18 3.01 17.80
N LEU A 199 4.54 2.60 16.55
CA LEU A 199 3.87 3.09 15.35
C LEU A 199 2.53 2.41 15.14
N GLN A 200 2.43 1.12 15.47
CA GLN A 200 1.16 0.37 15.43
C GLN A 200 0.15 0.98 16.42
N GLU A 201 0.57 1.21 17.67
CA GLU A 201 -0.24 1.84 18.70
C GLU A 201 -0.68 3.26 18.27
N ALA A 202 0.26 4.08 17.78
CA ALA A 202 -0.06 5.43 17.33
C ALA A 202 -1.09 5.44 16.19
N PHE A 203 -1.02 4.50 15.26
CA PHE A 203 -2.00 4.37 14.18
C PHE A 203 -3.40 3.97 14.70
N ILE A 204 -3.46 2.97 15.59
CA ILE A 204 -4.71 2.53 16.21
C ILE A 204 -5.35 3.70 17.00
N ASP A 205 -4.57 4.39 17.82
CA ASP A 205 -5.05 5.52 18.62
C ASP A 205 -5.62 6.63 17.72
N GLN A 206 -5.00 6.91 16.58
CA GLN A 206 -5.53 7.92 15.65
C GLN A 206 -6.85 7.49 14.99
N ILE A 207 -6.98 6.23 14.59
CA ILE A 207 -8.23 5.70 14.04
C ILE A 207 -9.36 5.75 15.08
N GLU A 208 -9.08 5.36 16.33
CA GLU A 208 -10.04 5.41 17.42
C GLU A 208 -10.48 6.84 17.74
N GLN A 209 -9.57 7.81 17.65
CA GLN A 209 -9.87 9.22 17.88
C GLN A 209 -10.80 9.83 16.82
N THR A 210 -10.87 9.27 15.61
CA THR A 210 -11.83 9.73 14.58
C THR A 210 -13.27 9.50 15.00
N GLY A 211 -13.53 8.58 15.94
CA GLY A 211 -14.85 8.34 16.53
C GLY A 211 -15.83 7.57 15.64
N ASP A 212 -15.37 7.05 14.51
CA ASP A 212 -16.15 6.28 13.54
C ASP A 212 -15.79 4.78 13.50
N GLU A 213 -15.13 4.28 14.56
CA GLU A 213 -14.71 2.87 14.71
C GLU A 213 -13.84 2.35 13.54
N GLY A 214 -13.06 3.25 12.92
CA GLY A 214 -12.21 2.92 11.78
C GLY A 214 -12.93 2.83 10.42
N GLN A 215 -14.18 3.27 10.35
CA GLN A 215 -14.96 3.22 9.10
C GLN A 215 -14.32 4.07 8.00
N SER A 216 -13.86 5.28 8.29
CA SER A 216 -13.15 6.14 7.33
C SER A 216 -11.87 5.49 6.83
N ALA A 217 -11.10 4.84 7.70
CA ALA A 217 -9.90 4.11 7.32
C ALA A 217 -10.23 2.95 6.37
N PHE A 218 -11.27 2.19 6.67
CA PHE A 218 -11.73 1.10 5.83
C PHE A 218 -12.25 1.60 4.46
N GLU A 219 -13.00 2.69 4.42
CA GLU A 219 -13.47 3.31 3.16
C GLU A 219 -12.31 3.83 2.31
N THR A 220 -11.32 4.44 2.94
CA THR A 220 -10.07 4.88 2.27
C THR A 220 -9.31 3.69 1.69
N LEU A 221 -9.19 2.59 2.43
CA LEU A 221 -8.60 1.35 1.91
C LEU A 221 -9.34 0.85 0.67
N CYS A 222 -10.67 0.80 0.73
CA CYS A 222 -11.49 0.40 -0.41
C CYS A 222 -11.33 1.35 -1.61
N ALA A 223 -11.19 2.65 -1.38
CA ALA A 223 -10.96 3.64 -2.43
C ALA A 223 -9.60 3.45 -3.11
N LEU A 224 -8.53 3.22 -2.32
CA LEU A 224 -7.19 2.92 -2.83
C LEU A 224 -7.20 1.66 -3.69
N LEU A 225 -7.80 0.58 -3.20
CA LEU A 225 -7.91 -0.68 -3.94
C LEU A 225 -8.65 -0.50 -5.28
N ARG A 226 -9.74 0.28 -5.30
CA ARG A 226 -10.49 0.58 -6.53
C ARG A 226 -9.68 1.42 -7.52
N SER A 227 -8.87 2.37 -7.03
CA SER A 227 -8.08 3.26 -7.90
C SER A 227 -7.07 2.50 -8.73
N VAL A 228 -6.52 1.43 -8.19
CA VAL A 228 -5.54 0.57 -8.87
C VAL A 228 -6.17 -0.31 -9.94
N ASP A 229 -7.32 -0.90 -9.64
CA ASP A 229 -7.98 -1.84 -10.57
C ASP A 229 -8.51 -1.14 -11.84
N LEU A 230 -8.78 0.15 -11.76
CA LEU A 230 -9.41 0.91 -12.85
C LEU A 230 -8.41 1.54 -13.82
N ASN A 231 -7.11 1.47 -13.56
CA ASN A 231 -6.06 2.06 -14.42
C ASN A 231 -6.39 3.50 -14.89
N TRP A 232 -6.93 4.32 -13.97
CA TRP A 232 -7.44 5.66 -14.26
C TRP A 232 -6.44 6.56 -14.96
N THR A 233 -5.16 6.42 -14.61
CA THR A 233 -4.09 7.23 -15.19
C THR A 233 -3.93 6.96 -16.70
N GLU A 234 -4.01 5.69 -17.09
CA GLU A 234 -3.92 5.30 -18.50
C GLU A 234 -5.20 5.67 -19.26
N MET A 235 -6.36 5.49 -18.64
CA MET A 235 -7.65 5.86 -19.23
C MET A 235 -7.81 7.37 -19.43
N LEU A 236 -7.26 8.19 -18.52
CA LEU A 236 -7.25 9.65 -18.69
C LEU A 236 -6.21 10.09 -19.71
N ALA A 237 -5.02 9.49 -19.71
CA ALA A 237 -3.98 9.79 -20.70
C ALA A 237 -4.38 9.38 -22.12
N SER A 238 -5.15 8.30 -22.28
CA SER A 238 -5.69 7.84 -23.56
C SER A 238 -6.97 8.58 -24.00
N GLY A 239 -7.57 9.38 -23.12
CA GLY A 239 -8.86 10.02 -23.34
C GLY A 239 -10.06 9.07 -23.26
N GLU A 240 -9.87 7.86 -22.76
CA GLU A 240 -10.96 6.89 -22.53
C GLU A 240 -11.80 7.21 -21.30
N ALA A 241 -11.24 7.96 -20.35
CA ALA A 241 -11.95 8.51 -19.20
C ALA A 241 -11.87 10.04 -19.19
N SER A 242 -12.90 10.68 -18.67
CA SER A 242 -12.91 12.12 -18.38
C SER A 242 -12.84 12.38 -16.89
N TYR A 243 -12.43 13.59 -16.50
CA TYR A 243 -12.46 14.03 -15.10
C TYR A 243 -13.79 13.73 -14.41
N ASP A 244 -14.91 13.95 -15.09
CA ASP A 244 -16.25 13.72 -14.55
C ASP A 244 -16.57 12.24 -14.32
N SER A 245 -15.81 11.33 -14.93
CA SER A 245 -15.94 9.87 -14.74
C SER A 245 -15.16 9.32 -13.54
N LEU A 246 -14.31 10.15 -12.92
CA LEU A 246 -13.53 9.76 -11.75
C LEU A 246 -14.41 9.60 -10.51
N PRO A 247 -14.03 8.72 -9.57
CA PRO A 247 -14.63 8.70 -8.25
C PRO A 247 -14.60 10.08 -7.57
N GLU A 248 -15.62 10.39 -6.78
CA GLU A 248 -15.76 11.70 -6.13
C GLU A 248 -14.56 12.01 -5.24
N GLU A 249 -14.03 11.03 -4.53
CA GLU A 249 -12.86 11.12 -3.65
C GLU A 249 -11.61 11.54 -4.42
N VAL A 250 -11.38 10.94 -5.59
CA VAL A 250 -10.25 11.29 -6.47
C VAL A 250 -10.39 12.70 -7.02
N ARG A 251 -11.61 13.09 -7.41
CA ARG A 251 -11.89 14.46 -7.89
C ARG A 251 -11.63 15.50 -6.81
N LYS A 252 -12.08 15.25 -5.57
CA LYS A 252 -11.81 16.13 -4.42
C LYS A 252 -10.31 16.32 -4.19
N LEU A 253 -9.51 15.27 -4.30
CA LEU A 253 -8.04 15.35 -4.17
C LEU A 253 -7.41 16.20 -5.27
N ILE A 254 -7.83 16.03 -6.53
CA ILE A 254 -7.37 16.83 -7.66
C ILE A 254 -7.74 18.29 -7.46
N ASP A 255 -9.01 18.57 -7.13
CA ASP A 255 -9.51 19.94 -6.93
C ASP A 255 -8.77 20.65 -5.77
N ALA A 256 -8.53 19.93 -4.68
CA ALA A 256 -7.80 20.46 -3.53
C ALA A 256 -6.32 20.74 -3.85
N SER A 257 -5.71 19.98 -4.78
CA SER A 257 -4.32 20.22 -5.20
C SER A 257 -4.14 21.48 -6.04
N GLY A 258 -5.23 22.06 -6.53
CA GLY A 258 -5.20 23.22 -7.46
C GLY A 258 -4.53 22.94 -8.80
N ALA A 259 -4.25 21.68 -9.09
CA ALA A 259 -3.67 21.24 -10.36
C ALA A 259 -4.76 21.05 -11.43
N THR A 260 -4.36 21.07 -12.70
CA THR A 260 -5.29 20.61 -13.75
C THR A 260 -5.60 19.11 -13.56
N PRO A 261 -6.75 18.61 -14.03
CA PRO A 261 -7.08 17.20 -13.91
C PRO A 261 -5.97 16.25 -14.41
N GLU A 262 -5.30 16.63 -15.49
CA GLU A 262 -4.19 15.88 -16.09
C GLU A 262 -2.91 15.95 -15.23
N GLU A 263 -2.60 17.13 -14.66
CA GLU A 263 -1.45 17.32 -13.78
C GLU A 263 -1.71 16.71 -12.39
N GLY A 264 -2.93 16.81 -11.87
CA GLY A 264 -3.32 16.32 -10.56
C GLY A 264 -3.17 14.81 -10.43
N LEU A 265 -3.58 14.05 -11.44
CA LEU A 265 -3.44 12.60 -11.46
C LEU A 265 -1.98 12.14 -11.62
N GLY A 266 -1.22 12.82 -12.46
CA GLY A 266 0.22 12.55 -12.58
C GLY A 266 1.02 12.85 -11.31
N SER A 267 0.51 13.73 -10.43
CA SER A 267 1.11 14.01 -9.13
C SER A 267 0.66 13.03 -8.02
N ILE A 268 -0.55 12.45 -8.14
CA ILE A 268 -1.10 11.55 -7.14
C ILE A 268 -0.61 10.12 -7.36
N VAL A 269 -0.61 9.63 -8.61
CA VAL A 269 -0.13 8.28 -8.96
C VAL A 269 0.58 8.32 -10.32
N PRO A 270 1.91 8.41 -10.39
CA PRO A 270 2.65 8.26 -11.64
C PRO A 270 2.37 6.88 -12.29
N VAL A 271 2.34 6.84 -13.63
CA VAL A 271 2.12 5.60 -14.42
C VAL A 271 3.11 4.48 -14.03
N SER A 272 4.32 4.84 -13.62
CA SER A 272 5.33 3.90 -13.09
C SER A 272 4.95 3.24 -11.75
N GLU A 273 3.90 3.70 -11.09
CA GLU A 273 3.47 3.24 -9.76
C GLU A 273 2.33 2.23 -9.80
N THR A 274 1.72 2.00 -10.97
CA THR A 274 0.61 1.02 -11.09
C THR A 274 1.07 -0.39 -10.69
N THR A 275 2.27 -0.79 -11.09
CA THR A 275 2.86 -2.08 -10.70
C THR A 275 3.10 -2.14 -9.19
N TYR A 276 3.66 -1.08 -8.61
CA TYR A 276 3.87 -0.97 -7.16
C TYR A 276 2.58 -1.13 -6.36
N LEU A 277 1.51 -0.46 -6.77
CA LEU A 277 0.22 -0.56 -6.09
C LEU A 277 -0.41 -1.95 -6.28
N GLN A 278 -0.25 -2.59 -7.45
CA GLN A 278 -0.69 -3.97 -7.68
C GLN A 278 0.04 -4.96 -6.76
N ASP A 279 1.35 -4.78 -6.59
CA ASP A 279 2.15 -5.62 -5.69
C ASP A 279 1.69 -5.45 -4.24
N LEU A 280 1.41 -4.21 -3.79
CA LEU A 280 0.88 -3.95 -2.44
C LEU A 280 -0.51 -4.58 -2.23
N ILE A 281 -1.40 -4.52 -3.22
CA ILE A 281 -2.72 -5.16 -3.12
C ILE A 281 -2.59 -6.67 -2.96
N ALA A 282 -1.62 -7.28 -3.62
CA ALA A 282 -1.43 -8.73 -3.55
C ALA A 282 -1.05 -9.20 -2.14
N ILE A 283 -0.28 -8.42 -1.40
CA ILE A 283 0.15 -8.76 -0.03
C ILE A 283 -0.80 -8.25 1.06
N LEU A 284 -1.66 -7.27 0.74
CA LEU A 284 -2.52 -6.60 1.72
C LEU A 284 -3.34 -7.55 2.61
N PRO A 285 -3.93 -8.65 2.12
CA PRO A 285 -4.72 -9.57 2.96
C PRO A 285 -3.94 -10.23 4.08
N ASP A 286 -2.63 -10.32 3.95
CA ASP A 286 -1.74 -10.99 4.88
C ASP A 286 -1.04 -10.00 5.83
N THR A 287 -1.41 -8.70 5.78
CA THR A 287 -0.78 -7.64 6.56
C THR A 287 -1.46 -7.39 7.92
N TRP A 288 -0.66 -6.91 8.87
CA TRP A 288 -1.16 -6.40 10.16
C TRP A 288 -2.23 -5.31 9.97
N LEU A 289 -2.03 -4.39 9.03
CA LEU A 289 -3.00 -3.33 8.72
C LEU A 289 -4.38 -3.89 8.39
N PHE A 290 -4.41 -4.93 7.58
CA PHE A 290 -5.66 -5.57 7.19
C PHE A 290 -6.36 -6.21 8.39
N ASP A 291 -5.60 -6.85 9.28
CA ASP A 291 -6.13 -7.44 10.52
C ASP A 291 -6.76 -6.39 11.42
N VAL A 292 -6.14 -5.23 11.55
CA VAL A 292 -6.66 -4.11 12.36
C VAL A 292 -7.94 -3.53 11.76
N LEU A 293 -7.96 -3.28 10.45
CA LEU A 293 -9.10 -2.60 9.81
C LEU A 293 -10.31 -3.48 9.59
N VAL A 294 -10.11 -4.78 9.41
CA VAL A 294 -11.19 -5.70 9.05
C VAL A 294 -11.79 -6.42 10.26
N GLY A 295 -11.11 -6.36 11.43
CA GLY A 295 -11.65 -6.87 12.70
C GLY A 295 -11.87 -8.39 12.74
N GLY A 296 -12.44 -8.89 13.82
CA GLY A 296 -12.55 -10.31 14.16
C GLY A 296 -13.15 -11.26 13.09
N ARG A 297 -12.75 -12.50 13.18
CA ARG A 297 -12.82 -13.56 12.13
C ARG A 297 -14.14 -13.76 11.37
N GLN A 298 -15.30 -13.57 11.96
CA GLN A 298 -16.59 -13.89 11.28
C GLN A 298 -17.05 -12.81 10.31
N GLU A 299 -16.73 -11.53 10.57
CA GLU A 299 -17.00 -10.45 9.63
C GLU A 299 -15.88 -10.29 8.60
N ARG A 300 -14.68 -10.72 8.94
CA ARG A 300 -13.48 -10.60 8.11
C ARG A 300 -13.66 -11.22 6.73
N GLU A 301 -14.02 -12.49 6.64
CA GLU A 301 -14.19 -13.20 5.35
C GLU A 301 -15.28 -12.55 4.50
N ARG A 302 -16.38 -12.16 5.12
CA ARG A 302 -17.47 -11.46 4.43
C ARG A 302 -17.04 -10.09 3.91
N THR A 303 -16.30 -9.33 4.72
CA THR A 303 -15.83 -8.00 4.37
C THR A 303 -14.76 -8.06 3.29
N ILE A 304 -13.84 -9.03 3.36
CA ILE A 304 -12.86 -9.34 2.33
C ILE A 304 -13.55 -9.62 1.00
N ALA A 305 -14.52 -10.54 0.98
CA ALA A 305 -15.28 -10.86 -0.21
C ALA A 305 -15.96 -9.61 -0.80
N MET A 306 -16.56 -8.77 0.04
CA MET A 306 -17.19 -7.52 -0.38
C MET A 306 -16.19 -6.52 -0.97
N VAL A 307 -15.02 -6.34 -0.35
CA VAL A 307 -13.98 -5.44 -0.86
C VAL A 307 -13.49 -5.91 -2.22
N TYR A 308 -13.06 -7.15 -2.32
CA TYR A 308 -12.50 -7.67 -3.57
C TYR A 308 -13.54 -7.74 -4.70
N LEU A 309 -14.78 -8.05 -4.39
CA LEU A 309 -15.85 -7.97 -5.39
C LEU A 309 -16.14 -6.53 -5.81
N SER A 310 -16.03 -5.56 -4.90
CA SER A 310 -16.27 -4.16 -5.23
C SER A 310 -15.24 -3.62 -6.23
N ILE A 311 -14.02 -4.15 -6.22
CA ILE A 311 -12.95 -3.82 -7.17
C ILE A 311 -12.90 -4.79 -8.36
N GLY A 312 -13.81 -5.77 -8.43
CA GLY A 312 -13.87 -6.74 -9.53
C GLY A 312 -12.86 -7.89 -9.45
N ARG A 313 -12.21 -8.08 -8.30
CA ARG A 313 -11.17 -9.11 -8.07
C ARG A 313 -11.80 -10.40 -7.52
N MET A 314 -12.50 -11.14 -8.40
CA MET A 314 -13.07 -12.43 -8.04
C MET A 314 -12.00 -13.47 -7.68
N ASP A 315 -10.82 -13.36 -8.25
CA ASP A 315 -9.67 -14.22 -7.98
C ASP A 315 -9.29 -14.27 -6.49
N LEU A 316 -9.57 -13.21 -5.75
CA LEU A 316 -9.26 -13.08 -4.32
C LEU A 316 -10.39 -13.56 -3.39
N VAL A 317 -11.53 -14.00 -3.93
CA VAL A 317 -12.70 -14.46 -3.14
C VAL A 317 -13.18 -15.88 -3.50
N TRP A 318 -12.36 -16.63 -4.21
CA TRP A 318 -12.71 -17.99 -4.66
C TRP A 318 -13.08 -18.93 -3.50
N ASP A 319 -12.47 -18.75 -2.34
CA ASP A 319 -12.75 -19.58 -1.15
C ASP A 319 -14.02 -19.13 -0.40
N SER A 320 -14.57 -17.95 -0.73
CA SER A 320 -15.76 -17.35 -0.11
C SER A 320 -16.89 -17.13 -1.13
N THR A 321 -17.10 -18.08 -2.04
CA THR A 321 -18.05 -17.96 -3.16
C THR A 321 -19.51 -17.79 -2.74
N ASP A 322 -19.91 -18.37 -1.61
CA ASP A 322 -21.31 -18.28 -1.12
C ASP A 322 -21.65 -16.86 -0.66
N GLU A 323 -20.75 -16.21 0.07
CA GLU A 323 -20.87 -14.81 0.49
C GLU A 323 -20.79 -13.87 -0.71
N ALA A 324 -19.85 -14.14 -1.62
CA ALA A 324 -19.69 -13.39 -2.86
C ALA A 324 -20.98 -13.43 -3.69
N GLU A 325 -21.59 -14.59 -3.83
CA GLU A 325 -22.86 -14.77 -4.56
C GLU A 325 -24.00 -13.95 -3.95
N GLN A 326 -24.18 -14.00 -2.63
CA GLN A 326 -25.24 -13.27 -1.94
C GLN A 326 -25.09 -11.75 -2.11
N TRP A 327 -23.87 -11.25 -2.01
CA TRP A 327 -23.58 -9.84 -2.19
C TRP A 327 -23.81 -9.40 -3.64
N LEU A 328 -23.35 -10.17 -4.62
CA LEU A 328 -23.55 -9.89 -6.04
C LEU A 328 -25.04 -9.89 -6.40
N LEU A 329 -25.81 -10.88 -5.92
CA LEU A 329 -27.25 -10.92 -6.11
C LEU A 329 -27.95 -9.64 -5.56
N LYS A 330 -27.57 -9.19 -4.38
CA LYS A 330 -28.11 -7.96 -3.79
C LYS A 330 -27.80 -6.76 -4.68
N ARG A 331 -26.59 -6.70 -5.21
CA ARG A 331 -26.13 -5.61 -6.08
C ARG A 331 -26.83 -5.61 -7.43
N LEU A 332 -26.96 -6.77 -8.07
CA LEU A 332 -27.67 -6.94 -9.34
C LEU A 332 -29.16 -6.60 -9.25
N ARG A 333 -29.79 -6.87 -8.09
CA ARG A 333 -31.20 -6.52 -7.84
C ARG A 333 -31.43 -5.02 -7.59
N SER A 334 -30.40 -4.26 -7.27
CA SER A 334 -30.50 -2.82 -6.95
C SER A 334 -30.27 -1.87 -8.14
N ASP A 335 -30.27 -2.36 -9.37
CA ASP A 335 -29.92 -1.63 -10.61
C ASP A 335 -28.51 -0.97 -10.59
N LYS A 336 -27.67 -1.34 -9.66
CA LYS A 336 -26.27 -0.87 -9.55
C LYS A 336 -25.26 -1.84 -10.15
N GLY A 337 -25.74 -2.91 -10.77
CA GLY A 337 -24.90 -3.95 -11.35
C GLY A 337 -24.06 -3.42 -12.51
N LYS A 338 -22.74 -3.66 -12.44
CA LYS A 338 -21.77 -3.37 -13.49
C LYS A 338 -21.46 -4.61 -14.30
N VAL A 339 -20.79 -4.47 -15.44
CA VAL A 339 -20.35 -5.61 -16.27
C VAL A 339 -19.63 -6.67 -15.46
N ARG A 340 -18.68 -6.28 -14.61
CA ARG A 340 -17.94 -7.22 -13.77
C ARG A 340 -18.80 -7.94 -12.74
N ASP A 341 -19.83 -7.30 -12.20
CA ASP A 341 -20.75 -7.95 -11.25
C ASP A 341 -21.48 -9.13 -11.91
N PHE A 342 -21.90 -8.99 -13.18
CA PHE A 342 -22.50 -10.08 -13.95
C PHE A 342 -21.48 -11.18 -14.27
N ILE A 343 -20.24 -10.84 -14.61
CA ILE A 343 -19.17 -11.82 -14.85
C ILE A 343 -18.90 -12.59 -13.56
N ASN A 344 -18.67 -11.92 -12.45
CA ASN A 344 -18.36 -12.53 -11.16
C ASN A 344 -19.52 -13.40 -10.65
N TYR A 345 -20.76 -12.94 -10.82
CA TYR A 345 -21.92 -13.76 -10.48
C TYR A 345 -22.02 -15.01 -11.36
N GLY A 346 -21.72 -14.88 -12.65
CA GLY A 346 -21.57 -16.01 -13.55
C GLY A 346 -20.51 -17.02 -13.08
N HIS A 347 -19.37 -16.55 -12.53
CA HIS A 347 -18.34 -17.42 -11.96
C HIS A 347 -18.86 -18.18 -10.73
N CYS A 348 -19.55 -17.52 -9.79
CA CYS A 348 -20.15 -18.20 -8.64
C CYS A 348 -21.12 -19.32 -9.07
N LEU A 349 -21.99 -19.02 -10.03
CA LEU A 349 -22.94 -19.99 -10.57
C LEU A 349 -22.24 -21.17 -11.29
N LEU A 350 -21.17 -20.89 -12.03
CA LEU A 350 -20.39 -21.91 -12.74
C LEU A 350 -19.69 -22.87 -11.78
N LEU A 351 -19.11 -22.33 -10.70
CA LEU A 351 -18.50 -23.11 -9.62
C LEU A 351 -19.50 -24.02 -8.91
N ARG A 352 -20.76 -23.59 -8.79
CA ARG A 352 -21.87 -24.39 -8.25
C ARG A 352 -22.44 -25.40 -9.25
N GLY A 353 -21.98 -25.39 -10.49
CA GLY A 353 -22.45 -26.27 -11.55
C GLY A 353 -23.69 -25.77 -12.28
N ASP A 354 -24.22 -24.58 -11.98
CA ASP A 354 -25.36 -24.00 -12.71
C ASP A 354 -24.89 -23.28 -13.98
N ARG A 355 -24.60 -24.09 -15.00
CA ARG A 355 -24.02 -23.62 -16.28
C ARG A 355 -24.95 -22.69 -17.07
N MET A 356 -26.26 -22.97 -16.98
CA MET A 356 -27.23 -22.22 -17.77
C MET A 356 -27.39 -20.80 -17.24
N MET A 357 -27.54 -20.65 -15.93
CA MET A 357 -27.61 -19.33 -15.30
C MET A 357 -26.28 -18.57 -15.39
N ALA A 358 -25.14 -19.27 -15.31
CA ALA A 358 -23.84 -18.66 -15.54
C ALA A 358 -23.74 -18.07 -16.94
N TYR A 359 -24.11 -18.84 -17.97
CA TYR A 359 -24.12 -18.39 -19.37
C TYR A 359 -25.01 -17.16 -19.59
N GLU A 360 -26.22 -17.14 -19.02
CA GLU A 360 -27.12 -15.99 -19.11
C GLU A 360 -26.52 -14.71 -18.52
N ASN A 361 -25.83 -14.83 -17.38
CA ASN A 361 -25.16 -13.69 -16.75
C ASN A 361 -23.96 -13.19 -17.57
N TYR A 362 -23.15 -14.11 -18.13
CA TYR A 362 -22.08 -13.73 -19.04
C TYR A 362 -22.60 -13.08 -20.32
N LEU A 363 -23.72 -13.56 -20.85
CA LEU A 363 -24.36 -12.96 -22.01
C LEU A 363 -24.90 -11.55 -21.70
N GLN A 364 -25.42 -11.35 -20.49
CA GLN A 364 -25.85 -10.02 -20.05
C GLN A 364 -24.64 -9.07 -19.89
N ALA A 365 -23.56 -9.51 -19.26
CA ALA A 365 -22.30 -8.75 -19.18
C ALA A 365 -21.80 -8.36 -20.57
N ARG A 366 -21.80 -9.31 -21.51
CA ARG A 366 -21.39 -9.05 -22.89
C ARG A 366 -22.24 -8.00 -23.59
N ARG A 367 -23.57 -8.00 -23.36
CA ARG A 367 -24.48 -7.00 -23.94
C ARG A 367 -24.22 -5.59 -23.41
N MET A 368 -23.69 -5.47 -22.20
CA MET A 368 -23.34 -4.20 -21.58
C MET A 368 -21.98 -3.67 -22.06
N CYS A 369 -21.12 -4.52 -22.62
CA CYS A 369 -19.83 -4.13 -23.19
C CYS A 369 -20.00 -3.49 -24.57
N HIS A 370 -19.09 -2.58 -24.92
CA HIS A 370 -19.02 -1.96 -26.25
C HIS A 370 -18.62 -2.95 -27.36
N GLY A 371 -18.23 -4.18 -27.01
CA GLY A 371 -17.92 -5.24 -27.96
C GLY A 371 -17.36 -6.49 -27.34
N ALA A 372 -17.19 -7.54 -28.16
CA ALA A 372 -16.67 -8.83 -27.69
C ALA A 372 -15.25 -8.74 -27.13
N LYS A 373 -14.43 -7.82 -27.63
CA LYS A 373 -13.05 -7.64 -27.19
C LYS A 373 -12.98 -7.12 -25.75
N GLU A 374 -13.85 -6.18 -25.39
CA GLU A 374 -13.93 -5.64 -24.01
C GLU A 374 -14.35 -6.75 -23.03
N PHE A 375 -15.45 -7.46 -23.34
CA PHE A 375 -15.88 -8.60 -22.52
C PHE A 375 -14.75 -9.63 -22.35
N TYR A 376 -14.04 -9.96 -23.44
CA TYR A 376 -12.97 -10.93 -23.42
C TYR A 376 -11.80 -10.49 -22.52
N SER A 377 -11.45 -9.20 -22.53
CA SER A 377 -10.41 -8.67 -21.65
C SER A 377 -10.77 -8.74 -20.17
N LEU A 378 -12.06 -8.67 -19.84
CA LEU A 378 -12.56 -8.79 -18.47
C LEU A 378 -12.70 -10.26 -18.00
N PHE A 379 -13.04 -11.18 -18.90
CA PHE A 379 -13.28 -12.59 -18.57
C PHE A 379 -11.99 -13.43 -18.57
N ARG A 380 -11.10 -13.17 -19.52
CA ARG A 380 -9.90 -14.01 -19.74
C ARG A 380 -8.97 -14.15 -18.55
N PRO A 381 -8.72 -13.12 -17.72
CA PRO A 381 -7.85 -13.23 -16.55
C PRO A 381 -8.31 -14.32 -15.58
N ASP A 382 -9.63 -14.52 -15.45
CA ASP A 382 -10.22 -15.44 -14.47
C ASP A 382 -10.27 -16.91 -14.90
N ARG A 383 -9.90 -17.20 -16.15
CA ARG A 383 -9.90 -18.58 -16.69
C ARG A 383 -9.11 -19.57 -15.84
N LYS A 384 -7.89 -19.20 -15.50
CA LYS A 384 -6.99 -20.07 -14.74
C LYS A 384 -7.60 -20.36 -13.38
N ALA A 385 -8.11 -19.34 -12.71
CA ALA A 385 -8.72 -19.48 -11.40
C ALA A 385 -9.97 -20.39 -11.46
N LEU A 386 -10.83 -20.27 -12.47
CA LEU A 386 -11.97 -21.15 -12.67
C LEU A 386 -11.55 -22.62 -12.78
N VAL A 387 -10.48 -22.90 -13.54
CA VAL A 387 -9.95 -24.26 -13.71
C VAL A 387 -9.33 -24.79 -12.42
N ASP A 388 -8.56 -23.96 -11.74
CA ASP A 388 -7.89 -24.31 -10.47
C ASP A 388 -8.93 -24.63 -9.37
N HIS A 389 -10.13 -24.03 -9.43
CA HIS A 389 -11.25 -24.27 -8.50
C HIS A 389 -12.27 -25.29 -9.02
N GLY A 390 -11.89 -26.11 -9.99
CA GLY A 390 -12.62 -27.32 -10.36
C GLY A 390 -13.55 -27.21 -11.57
N VAL A 391 -13.59 -26.08 -12.26
CA VAL A 391 -14.31 -25.96 -13.53
C VAL A 391 -13.50 -26.65 -14.63
N PRO A 392 -14.03 -27.66 -15.35
CA PRO A 392 -13.30 -28.31 -16.43
C PRO A 392 -12.87 -27.30 -17.51
N MET A 393 -11.62 -27.38 -17.93
CA MET A 393 -11.05 -26.47 -18.94
C MET A 393 -11.85 -26.49 -20.25
N GLU A 394 -12.32 -27.67 -20.68
CA GLU A 394 -13.17 -27.82 -21.86
C GLU A 394 -14.47 -27.03 -21.74
N GLN A 395 -15.01 -26.93 -20.53
CA GLN A 395 -16.23 -26.17 -20.26
C GLN A 395 -15.99 -24.67 -20.34
N VAL A 396 -14.86 -24.18 -19.86
CA VAL A 396 -14.49 -22.77 -19.96
C VAL A 396 -14.32 -22.36 -21.42
N TYR A 397 -13.62 -23.19 -22.22
CA TYR A 397 -13.48 -22.96 -23.67
C TYR A 397 -14.80 -23.01 -24.41
N LEU A 398 -15.68 -23.96 -24.08
CA LEU A 398 -16.99 -24.07 -24.71
C LEU A 398 -17.86 -22.82 -24.44
N LEU A 399 -17.85 -22.32 -23.19
CA LEU A 399 -18.54 -21.09 -22.83
C LEU A 399 -18.00 -19.90 -23.61
N GLU A 400 -16.69 -19.79 -23.75
CA GLU A 400 -16.07 -18.72 -24.53
C GLU A 400 -16.48 -18.82 -25.99
N ASP A 401 -16.42 -19.99 -26.59
CA ASP A 401 -16.82 -20.18 -27.99
C ASP A 401 -18.27 -19.75 -28.21
N GLN A 402 -19.18 -20.19 -27.33
CA GLN A 402 -20.58 -19.78 -27.39
C GLN A 402 -20.80 -18.27 -27.22
N LEU A 403 -20.06 -17.66 -26.31
CA LEU A 403 -20.16 -16.21 -26.04
C LEU A 403 -19.57 -15.35 -27.17
N PHE A 404 -18.56 -15.86 -27.90
CA PHE A 404 -17.87 -15.10 -28.95
C PHE A 404 -18.38 -15.39 -30.36
N THR A 405 -18.76 -16.65 -30.66
CA THR A 405 -19.21 -17.03 -31.98
C THR A 405 -20.71 -16.87 -32.17
N GLY A 406 -21.48 -16.83 -31.09
CA GLY A 406 -22.94 -16.66 -31.15
C GLY A 406 -23.64 -17.85 -31.78
N LYS A 407 -23.02 -19.05 -31.79
CA LYS A 407 -23.60 -20.31 -32.30
C LYS A 407 -24.07 -21.21 -31.19
#